data_675c200083093a8bb758f48314672da6
#
_entry.id   675c200083093a8bb758f48314672da6
#
_cell.length_a   1.000
_cell.length_b   1.000
_cell.length_c   1.000
_cell.angle_alpha   90.00
_cell.angle_beta   90.00
_cell.angle_gamma   90.00
#
_symmetry.space_group_name_H-M   'P 1'
#
loop_
_entity.id
_entity.type
_entity.pdbx_description
1 polymer ?
#
loop_
_entity_poly.entity_id
_entity_poly.type
_entity_poly.pdbx_seq_one_letter_code
_entity_poly.pdbx_strand_id
1 'polypeptide(L)'
;LEMSEHEVALYHRLDGKRSIRELIGGSEMTEFEVTRILFQLLSARLIEVVPEEKSFRPVFLDVEDSPELLKVISTYNDMFGRLYDALLNAVGEEAARDIVMTAMQNAESDELWSGVFFDQYGRFDENMLIANISELPFERRKAVLDEGLNTQLSVQLFEVSQHLDSAGKVDVFRFISDQKASLEMLILG
;
A
#
# COMPACT_ATOMS: atom_id res chain seq x y z
N LEU A 1 27.33 -27.24 3.04
CA LEU A 1 26.12 -27.45 2.23
C LEU A 1 26.61 -27.86 0.84
N GLU A 2 26.29 -29.08 0.39
CA GLU A 2 26.45 -29.43 -1.02
C GLU A 2 25.27 -28.83 -1.77
N MET A 3 25.54 -27.80 -2.55
CA MET A 3 24.56 -27.17 -3.42
C MET A 3 24.52 -27.94 -4.77
N SER A 4 23.32 -28.18 -5.27
CA SER A 4 23.12 -28.72 -6.62
C SER A 4 23.56 -27.72 -7.70
N GLU A 5 23.79 -28.18 -8.91
CA GLU A 5 24.17 -27.31 -10.05
C GLU A 5 23.15 -26.18 -10.28
N HIS A 6 21.87 -26.47 -10.11
CA HIS A 6 20.79 -25.48 -10.25
C HIS A 6 20.80 -24.41 -9.11
N GLU A 7 21.10 -24.82 -7.88
CA GLU A 7 21.24 -23.92 -6.74
C GLU A 7 22.43 -22.99 -6.92
N VAL A 8 23.55 -23.52 -7.37
CA VAL A 8 24.77 -22.73 -7.69
C VAL A 8 24.48 -21.75 -8.83
N ALA A 9 23.83 -22.21 -9.90
CA ALA A 9 23.51 -21.36 -11.04
C ALA A 9 22.57 -20.20 -10.63
N LEU A 10 21.56 -20.47 -9.80
CA LEU A 10 20.67 -19.44 -9.29
C LEU A 10 21.41 -18.49 -8.34
N TYR A 11 22.22 -19.01 -7.43
CA TYR A 11 23.01 -18.21 -6.49
C TYR A 11 23.91 -17.20 -7.20
N HIS A 12 24.56 -17.60 -8.28
CA HIS A 12 25.42 -16.70 -9.09
C HIS A 12 24.63 -15.60 -9.82
N ARG A 13 23.32 -15.74 -9.95
CA ARG A 13 22.45 -14.74 -10.57
C ARG A 13 21.88 -13.73 -9.57
N LEU A 14 22.06 -13.97 -8.28
CA LEU A 14 21.63 -13.07 -7.21
C LEU A 14 22.63 -11.92 -7.09
N ASP A 15 22.32 -10.81 -7.73
CA ASP A 15 23.16 -9.60 -7.76
C ASP A 15 22.61 -8.45 -6.87
N GLY A 16 21.53 -8.73 -6.13
CA GLY A 16 20.82 -7.74 -5.31
C GLY A 16 20.06 -6.67 -6.10
N LYS A 17 19.94 -6.83 -7.43
CA LYS A 17 19.25 -5.88 -8.31
C LYS A 17 18.08 -6.50 -9.05
N ARG A 18 18.11 -7.81 -9.25
CA ARG A 18 17.07 -8.54 -9.96
C ARG A 18 15.94 -8.90 -9.01
N SER A 19 14.74 -8.64 -9.45
CA SER A 19 13.53 -9.13 -8.78
C SER A 19 13.39 -10.64 -8.91
N ILE A 20 12.62 -11.26 -8.02
CA ILE A 20 12.30 -12.70 -8.09
C ILE A 20 11.68 -13.04 -9.45
N ARG A 21 10.83 -12.17 -9.99
CA ARG A 21 10.19 -12.35 -11.31
C ARG A 21 11.23 -12.40 -12.44
N GLU A 22 12.24 -11.55 -12.41
CA GLU A 22 13.32 -11.55 -13.40
C GLU A 22 14.23 -12.76 -13.25
N LEU A 23 14.44 -13.25 -12.03
CA LEU A 23 15.16 -14.49 -11.78
C LEU A 23 14.41 -15.70 -12.34
N ILE A 24 13.09 -15.76 -12.17
CA ILE A 24 12.23 -16.81 -12.75
C ILE A 24 12.27 -16.74 -14.28
N GLY A 25 11.99 -15.57 -14.86
CA GLY A 25 11.91 -15.38 -16.31
C GLY A 25 13.23 -15.64 -17.07
N GLY A 26 14.36 -15.53 -16.38
CA GLY A 26 15.67 -15.79 -16.95
C GLY A 26 16.26 -17.16 -16.63
N SER A 27 15.54 -18.06 -15.94
CA SER A 27 16.00 -19.41 -15.60
C SER A 27 15.28 -20.45 -16.45
N GLU A 28 15.92 -21.59 -16.66
CA GLU A 28 15.28 -22.78 -17.26
C GLU A 28 14.45 -23.58 -16.26
N MET A 29 14.40 -23.10 -15.00
CA MET A 29 13.68 -23.72 -13.89
C MET A 29 12.25 -23.20 -13.82
N THR A 30 11.35 -24.03 -13.28
CA THR A 30 9.99 -23.61 -12.98
C THR A 30 9.96 -22.58 -11.85
N GLU A 31 8.90 -21.78 -11.78
CA GLU A 31 8.67 -20.83 -10.69
C GLU A 31 8.74 -21.49 -9.30
N PHE A 32 8.20 -22.69 -9.18
CA PHE A 32 8.24 -23.47 -7.94
C PHE A 32 9.67 -23.84 -7.54
N GLU A 33 10.51 -24.27 -8.50
CA GLU A 33 11.90 -24.64 -8.23
C GLU A 33 12.74 -23.44 -7.80
N VAL A 34 12.60 -22.31 -8.50
CA VAL A 34 13.28 -21.06 -8.15
C VAL A 34 12.86 -20.60 -6.75
N THR A 35 11.56 -20.56 -6.46
CA THR A 35 11.04 -20.13 -5.15
C THR A 35 11.52 -21.06 -4.03
N ARG A 36 11.53 -22.36 -4.26
CA ARG A 36 12.04 -23.35 -3.29
C ARG A 36 13.52 -23.13 -2.98
N ILE A 37 14.35 -22.92 -4.01
CA ILE A 37 15.77 -22.69 -3.85
C ILE A 37 16.02 -21.37 -3.08
N LEU A 38 15.34 -20.29 -3.45
CA LEU A 38 15.45 -19.02 -2.75
C LEU A 38 15.06 -19.15 -1.27
N PHE A 39 14.02 -19.90 -0.96
CA PHE A 39 13.61 -20.16 0.42
C PHE A 39 14.66 -20.97 1.20
N GLN A 40 15.30 -21.96 0.58
CA GLN A 40 16.39 -22.72 1.18
C GLN A 40 17.62 -21.86 1.46
N LEU A 41 18.01 -21.00 0.49
CA LEU A 41 19.14 -20.06 0.66
C LEU A 41 18.87 -19.02 1.75
N LEU A 42 17.67 -18.50 1.84
CA LEU A 42 17.22 -17.60 2.91
C LEU A 42 17.25 -18.30 4.28
N SER A 43 16.70 -19.50 4.36
CA SER A 43 16.67 -20.29 5.61
C SER A 43 18.08 -20.64 6.10
N ALA A 44 19.01 -20.87 5.16
CA ALA A 44 20.42 -21.09 5.43
C ALA A 44 21.21 -19.80 5.72
N ARG A 45 20.58 -18.63 5.65
CA ARG A 45 21.20 -17.29 5.80
C ARG A 45 22.35 -17.04 4.81
N LEU A 46 22.29 -17.65 3.64
CA LEU A 46 23.24 -17.43 2.55
C LEU A 46 22.87 -16.22 1.69
N ILE A 47 21.62 -15.82 1.73
CA ILE A 47 21.08 -14.62 1.10
C ILE A 47 20.16 -13.90 2.08
N GLU A 48 19.93 -12.64 1.84
CA GLU A 48 18.92 -11.82 2.51
C GLU A 48 17.99 -11.21 1.48
N VAL A 49 16.75 -10.96 1.86
CA VAL A 49 15.84 -10.13 1.06
C VAL A 49 16.29 -8.70 1.25
N VAL A 50 16.91 -8.15 0.22
CA VAL A 50 17.07 -6.71 0.13
C VAL A 50 15.67 -6.20 -0.20
N PRO A 51 15.04 -5.37 0.67
CA PRO A 51 13.84 -4.68 0.27
C PRO A 51 14.16 -4.05 -1.09
N GLU A 52 13.29 -4.28 -2.08
CA GLU A 52 13.42 -3.58 -3.34
C GLU A 52 13.55 -2.11 -2.92
N GLU A 53 14.78 -1.57 -2.95
CA GLU A 53 14.91 -0.15 -3.19
C GLU A 53 14.27 -0.02 -4.58
N LYS A 54 12.94 0.06 -4.61
CA LYS A 54 12.27 0.70 -5.71
C LYS A 54 13.11 1.94 -5.82
N SER A 55 13.99 1.97 -6.82
CA SER A 55 14.82 3.13 -7.07
C SER A 55 13.82 4.26 -6.99
N PHE A 56 13.84 4.91 -5.83
CA PHE A 56 13.04 6.07 -5.57
C PHE A 56 13.61 7.06 -6.59
N ARG A 57 13.17 6.93 -7.82
CA ARG A 57 13.19 8.05 -8.71
C ARG A 57 12.28 9.00 -7.97
N PRO A 58 12.84 10.07 -7.37
CA PRO A 58 11.97 11.11 -6.92
C PRO A 58 11.13 11.42 -8.16
N VAL A 59 9.89 11.00 -8.13
CA VAL A 59 8.92 11.41 -9.12
C VAL A 59 8.86 12.89 -8.85
N PHE A 60 9.64 13.66 -9.63
CA PHE A 60 9.45 15.08 -9.70
C PHE A 60 8.06 15.22 -10.29
N LEU A 61 7.05 15.18 -9.42
CA LEU A 61 5.77 15.76 -9.74
C LEU A 61 6.12 17.14 -10.28
N ASP A 62 5.69 17.44 -11.48
CA ASP A 62 5.79 18.79 -12.01
C ASP A 62 5.30 19.69 -10.87
N VAL A 63 6.15 20.64 -10.47
CA VAL A 63 6.08 21.40 -9.21
C VAL A 63 4.71 22.07 -9.02
N GLU A 64 3.88 22.17 -10.05
CA GLU A 64 2.57 22.82 -10.04
C GLU A 64 1.45 21.99 -9.39
N ASP A 65 1.52 20.65 -9.38
CA ASP A 65 0.43 19.79 -8.84
C ASP A 65 0.65 19.28 -7.42
N SER A 66 1.86 19.39 -6.93
CA SER A 66 2.31 18.65 -5.75
C SER A 66 1.62 19.01 -4.43
N PRO A 67 1.40 20.29 -4.08
CA PRO A 67 0.91 20.65 -2.74
C PRO A 67 -0.55 20.24 -2.51
N GLU A 68 -1.41 20.35 -3.54
CA GLU A 68 -2.84 20.03 -3.42
C GLU A 68 -3.06 18.53 -3.31
N LEU A 69 -2.39 17.72 -4.15
CA LEU A 69 -2.50 16.27 -4.12
C LEU A 69 -1.96 15.70 -2.81
N LEU A 70 -0.81 16.21 -2.34
CA LEU A 70 -0.26 15.83 -1.03
C LEU A 70 -1.23 16.17 0.10
N LYS A 71 -1.87 17.33 0.05
CA LYS A 71 -2.85 17.71 1.05
C LYS A 71 -4.08 16.82 1.05
N VAL A 72 -4.55 16.41 -0.12
CA VAL A 72 -5.64 15.44 -0.27
C VAL A 72 -5.24 14.12 0.36
N ILE A 73 -4.09 13.53 -0.03
CA ILE A 73 -3.61 12.26 0.50
C ILE A 73 -3.44 12.32 2.02
N SER A 74 -2.79 13.37 2.53
CA SER A 74 -2.58 13.55 3.97
C SER A 74 -3.90 13.63 4.74
N THR A 75 -4.91 14.34 4.20
CA THR A 75 -6.23 14.42 4.85
C THR A 75 -6.95 13.07 4.86
N TYR A 76 -6.85 12.30 3.78
CA TYR A 76 -7.38 10.93 3.77
C TYR A 76 -6.63 10.01 4.73
N ASN A 77 -5.31 10.15 4.84
CA ASN A 77 -4.51 9.41 5.79
C ASN A 77 -4.88 9.71 7.25
N ASP A 78 -5.27 10.93 7.57
CA ASP A 78 -5.81 11.27 8.89
C ASP A 78 -7.18 10.58 9.13
N MET A 79 -8.03 10.46 8.10
CA MET A 79 -9.29 9.71 8.20
C MET A 79 -9.05 8.22 8.37
N PHE A 80 -8.15 7.62 7.59
CA PHE A 80 -7.77 6.20 7.72
C PHE A 80 -7.16 5.89 9.07
N GLY A 81 -6.24 6.71 9.54
CA GLY A 81 -5.64 6.58 10.87
C GLY A 81 -6.68 6.64 11.98
N ARG A 82 -7.67 7.54 11.88
CA ARG A 82 -8.76 7.63 12.85
C ARG A 82 -9.66 6.40 12.85
N LEU A 83 -9.95 5.83 11.68
CA LEU A 83 -10.67 4.56 11.54
C LEU A 83 -9.90 3.41 12.20
N TYR A 84 -8.62 3.33 11.92
CA TYR A 84 -7.74 2.30 12.47
C TYR A 84 -7.64 2.38 14.00
N ASP A 85 -7.45 3.58 14.55
CA ASP A 85 -7.41 3.80 16.00
C ASP A 85 -8.72 3.38 16.69
N ALA A 86 -9.86 3.70 16.08
CA ALA A 86 -11.16 3.30 16.60
C ALA A 86 -11.32 1.77 16.60
N LEU A 87 -10.88 1.13 15.50
CA LEU A 87 -10.94 -0.32 15.35
C LEU A 87 -9.96 -1.01 16.30
N LEU A 88 -8.73 -0.50 16.43
CA LEU A 88 -7.72 -0.99 17.37
C LEU A 88 -8.24 -1.04 18.80
N ASN A 89 -8.94 0.01 19.24
CA ASN A 89 -9.56 0.08 20.58
C ASN A 89 -10.75 -0.88 20.73
N ALA A 90 -11.46 -1.20 19.65
CA ALA A 90 -12.64 -2.07 19.70
C ALA A 90 -12.29 -3.57 19.68
N VAL A 91 -11.31 -3.98 18.85
CA VAL A 91 -11.05 -5.40 18.56
C VAL A 91 -9.61 -5.84 18.81
N GLY A 92 -8.68 -4.91 19.11
CA GLY A 92 -7.26 -5.19 19.30
C GLY A 92 -6.47 -5.19 17.97
N GLU A 93 -5.14 -5.22 18.08
CA GLU A 93 -4.22 -4.94 16.97
C GLU A 93 -4.31 -5.98 15.84
N GLU A 94 -4.27 -7.27 16.15
CA GLU A 94 -4.28 -8.35 15.16
C GLU A 94 -5.56 -8.31 14.34
N ALA A 95 -6.73 -8.27 15.00
CA ALA A 95 -8.03 -8.22 14.34
C ALA A 95 -8.23 -6.92 13.55
N ALA A 96 -7.77 -5.77 14.09
CA ALA A 96 -7.84 -4.49 13.39
C ALA A 96 -7.05 -4.53 12.06
N ARG A 97 -5.84 -5.10 12.10
CA ARG A 97 -5.00 -5.24 10.92
C ARG A 97 -5.66 -6.14 9.86
N ASP A 98 -6.19 -7.28 10.26
CA ASP A 98 -6.86 -8.22 9.35
C ASP A 98 -8.10 -7.61 8.69
N ILE A 99 -8.89 -6.84 9.43
CA ILE A 99 -10.08 -6.15 8.89
C ILE A 99 -9.67 -5.12 7.84
N VAL A 100 -8.64 -4.30 8.11
CA VAL A 100 -8.17 -3.30 7.14
C VAL A 100 -7.55 -3.97 5.91
N MET A 101 -6.77 -5.04 6.09
CA MET A 101 -6.24 -5.83 4.97
C MET A 101 -7.34 -6.39 4.08
N THR A 102 -8.41 -6.92 4.67
CA THR A 102 -9.57 -7.44 3.93
C THR A 102 -10.28 -6.31 3.18
N ALA A 103 -10.45 -5.14 3.81
CA ALA A 103 -11.04 -3.97 3.17
C ALA A 103 -10.22 -3.49 1.98
N MET A 104 -8.89 -3.55 2.06
CA MET A 104 -8.00 -3.21 0.94
C MET A 104 -8.16 -4.16 -0.25
N GLN A 105 -8.27 -5.46 0.02
CA GLN A 105 -8.45 -6.47 -1.02
C GLN A 105 -9.79 -6.32 -1.77
N ASN A 106 -10.80 -5.77 -1.12
CA ASN A 106 -12.12 -5.53 -1.68
C ASN A 106 -12.24 -4.20 -2.44
N ALA A 107 -11.26 -3.31 -2.31
CA ALA A 107 -11.23 -2.04 -3.03
C ALA A 107 -10.60 -2.25 -4.41
N GLU A 108 -11.44 -2.51 -5.40
CA GLU A 108 -11.04 -2.70 -6.80
C GLU A 108 -10.59 -1.37 -7.43
N SER A 109 -9.30 -1.10 -7.43
CA SER A 109 -8.67 -0.13 -8.32
C SER A 109 -7.18 -0.41 -8.39
N ASP A 110 -6.78 -1.22 -9.37
CA ASP A 110 -5.38 -1.65 -9.54
C ASP A 110 -4.41 -0.48 -9.81
N GLU A 111 -4.87 0.59 -10.46
CA GLU A 111 -4.01 1.71 -10.87
C GLU A 111 -3.47 2.49 -9.65
N LEU A 112 -4.32 2.82 -8.67
CA LEU A 112 -3.91 3.60 -7.49
C LEU A 112 -3.24 2.75 -6.42
N TRP A 113 -3.73 1.53 -6.19
CA TRP A 113 -3.39 0.70 -5.04
C TRP A 113 -2.25 -0.28 -5.29
N SER A 114 -1.65 -0.29 -6.49
CA SER A 114 -0.55 -1.20 -6.83
C SER A 114 0.64 -1.00 -5.89
N GLY A 115 0.95 -2.03 -5.09
CA GLY A 115 2.08 -2.01 -4.16
C GLY A 115 1.92 -1.06 -2.97
N VAL A 116 0.74 -0.47 -2.76
CA VAL A 116 0.45 0.37 -1.59
C VAL A 116 0.19 -0.52 -0.37
N PHE A 117 0.78 -0.16 0.75
CA PHE A 117 0.55 -0.79 2.05
C PHE A 117 0.30 0.29 3.10
N PHE A 118 -0.23 -0.11 4.25
CA PHE A 118 -0.45 0.79 5.36
C PHE A 118 0.53 0.50 6.51
N ASP A 119 0.85 1.55 7.27
CA ASP A 119 1.73 1.50 8.41
C ASP A 119 1.03 0.99 9.68
N GLN A 120 1.75 0.98 10.80
CA GLN A 120 1.23 0.58 12.11
C GLN A 120 0.14 1.52 12.66
N TYR A 121 -0.09 2.67 12.04
CA TYR A 121 -1.11 3.66 12.39
C TYR A 121 -2.30 3.65 11.43
N GLY A 122 -2.34 2.69 10.48
CA GLY A 122 -3.39 2.58 9.48
C GLY A 122 -3.31 3.61 8.35
N ARG A 123 -2.18 4.28 8.16
CA ARG A 123 -1.94 5.28 7.11
C ARG A 123 -1.27 4.63 5.92
N PHE A 124 -1.72 4.99 4.73
CA PHE A 124 -1.15 4.52 3.48
C PHE A 124 0.11 5.28 3.09
N ASP A 125 1.03 4.60 2.40
CA ASP A 125 2.26 5.18 1.90
C ASP A 125 1.95 6.25 0.83
N GLU A 126 2.15 7.52 1.19
CA GLU A 126 1.90 8.69 0.34
C GLU A 126 2.78 8.68 -0.91
N ASN A 127 4.02 8.23 -0.78
CA ASN A 127 4.96 8.21 -1.90
C ASN A 127 4.54 7.17 -2.95
N MET A 128 4.00 6.03 -2.51
CA MET A 128 3.49 5.01 -3.42
C MET A 128 2.23 5.47 -4.13
N LEU A 129 1.29 6.11 -3.42
CA LEU A 129 0.11 6.70 -4.03
C LEU A 129 0.48 7.74 -5.09
N ILE A 130 1.43 8.63 -4.77
CA ILE A 130 1.94 9.63 -5.71
C ILE A 130 2.63 8.98 -6.90
N ALA A 131 3.47 7.98 -6.68
CA ALA A 131 4.15 7.27 -7.76
C ALA A 131 3.15 6.63 -8.73
N ASN A 132 2.11 5.99 -8.19
CA ASN A 132 1.08 5.34 -9.01
C ASN A 132 0.28 6.33 -9.86
N ILE A 133 -0.14 7.48 -9.30
CA ILE A 133 -0.88 8.49 -10.09
C ILE A 133 0.02 9.24 -11.07
N SER A 134 1.32 9.37 -10.80
CA SER A 134 2.23 10.10 -11.69
C SER A 134 2.47 9.39 -13.03
N GLU A 135 2.21 8.08 -13.11
CA GLU A 135 2.22 7.32 -14.35
C GLU A 135 0.99 7.63 -15.25
N LEU A 136 -0.04 8.26 -14.67
CA LEU A 136 -1.27 8.61 -15.38
C LEU A 136 -1.16 9.96 -16.09
N PRO A 137 -1.94 10.17 -17.18
CA PRO A 137 -2.12 11.49 -17.78
C PRO A 137 -2.59 12.50 -16.72
N PHE A 138 -2.04 13.71 -16.79
CA PHE A 138 -2.27 14.79 -15.83
C PHE A 138 -3.77 14.99 -15.47
N GLU A 139 -4.61 15.07 -16.50
CA GLU A 139 -6.04 15.32 -16.36
C GLU A 139 -6.78 14.20 -15.61
N ARG A 140 -6.18 13.01 -15.51
CA ARG A 140 -6.77 11.86 -14.84
C ARG A 140 -6.31 11.70 -13.37
N ARG A 141 -5.16 12.26 -13.02
CA ARG A 141 -4.50 12.04 -11.71
C ARG A 141 -5.42 12.34 -10.54
N LYS A 142 -6.00 13.54 -10.54
CA LYS A 142 -6.88 13.99 -9.46
C LYS A 142 -8.14 13.12 -9.37
N ALA A 143 -8.77 12.82 -10.50
CA ALA A 143 -9.99 12.01 -10.52
C ALA A 143 -9.74 10.58 -10.00
N VAL A 144 -8.67 9.93 -10.44
CA VAL A 144 -8.30 8.58 -9.99
C VAL A 144 -7.94 8.58 -8.49
N LEU A 145 -7.22 9.59 -8.03
CA LEU A 145 -6.89 9.73 -6.61
C LEU A 145 -8.15 9.92 -5.75
N ASP A 146 -9.02 10.87 -6.11
CA ASP A 146 -10.24 11.17 -5.36
C ASP A 146 -11.20 9.97 -5.36
N GLU A 147 -11.39 9.31 -6.48
CA GLU A 147 -12.25 8.13 -6.61
C GLU A 147 -11.70 6.96 -5.80
N GLY A 148 -10.41 6.65 -5.95
CA GLY A 148 -9.77 5.53 -5.25
C GLY A 148 -9.75 5.72 -3.74
N LEU A 149 -9.37 6.93 -3.25
CA LEU A 149 -9.36 7.24 -1.82
C LEU A 149 -10.78 7.24 -1.21
N ASN A 150 -11.78 7.78 -1.92
CA ASN A 150 -13.17 7.76 -1.48
C ASN A 150 -13.74 6.34 -1.42
N THR A 151 -13.45 5.53 -2.42
CA THR A 151 -13.88 4.13 -2.47
C THR A 151 -13.28 3.36 -1.29
N GLN A 152 -11.98 3.45 -1.09
CA GLN A 152 -11.29 2.79 0.01
C GLN A 152 -11.81 3.26 1.37
N LEU A 153 -12.01 4.57 1.56
CA LEU A 153 -12.57 5.12 2.80
C LEU A 153 -13.98 4.57 3.07
N SER A 154 -14.79 4.46 2.04
CA SER A 154 -16.17 3.96 2.16
C SER A 154 -16.20 2.48 2.57
N VAL A 155 -15.34 1.66 1.96
CA VAL A 155 -15.20 0.24 2.30
C VAL A 155 -14.69 0.09 3.73
N GLN A 156 -13.62 0.79 4.11
CA GLN A 156 -13.11 0.72 5.48
C GLN A 156 -14.10 1.22 6.51
N LEU A 157 -14.80 2.32 6.23
CA LEU A 157 -15.83 2.87 7.13
C LEU A 157 -16.97 1.88 7.35
N PHE A 158 -17.39 1.18 6.29
CA PHE A 158 -18.40 0.13 6.40
C PHE A 158 -17.92 -1.01 7.30
N GLU A 159 -16.73 -1.57 7.02
CA GLU A 159 -16.17 -2.68 7.80
C GLU A 159 -15.94 -2.27 9.27
N VAL A 160 -15.28 -1.15 9.52
CA VAL A 160 -15.01 -0.65 10.88
C VAL A 160 -16.31 -0.42 11.65
N SER A 161 -17.34 0.10 10.99
CA SER A 161 -18.64 0.37 11.63
C SER A 161 -19.32 -0.87 12.20
N GLN A 162 -19.02 -2.07 11.69
CA GLN A 162 -19.58 -3.32 12.22
C GLN A 162 -19.04 -3.64 13.62
N HIS A 163 -17.87 -3.14 13.98
CA HIS A 163 -17.16 -3.43 15.21
C HIS A 163 -17.25 -2.34 16.27
N LEU A 164 -17.77 -1.16 15.92
CA LEU A 164 -17.93 -0.04 16.84
C LEU A 164 -19.30 -0.03 17.53
N ASP A 165 -19.33 0.43 18.78
CA ASP A 165 -20.55 0.78 19.47
C ASP A 165 -21.17 2.08 18.89
N SER A 166 -22.36 2.44 19.38
CA SER A 166 -23.07 3.63 18.88
C SER A 166 -22.31 4.94 19.10
N ALA A 167 -21.57 5.06 20.20
CA ALA A 167 -20.78 6.25 20.49
C ALA A 167 -19.56 6.35 19.57
N GLY A 168 -18.84 5.25 19.37
CA GLY A 168 -17.72 5.17 18.46
C GLY A 168 -18.09 5.45 17.01
N LYS A 169 -19.26 4.95 16.56
CA LYS A 169 -19.80 5.29 15.24
C LYS A 169 -19.99 6.78 15.07
N VAL A 170 -20.69 7.41 16.00
CA VAL A 170 -20.98 8.86 15.93
C VAL A 170 -19.69 9.68 15.89
N ASP A 171 -18.71 9.32 16.73
CA ASP A 171 -17.44 10.03 16.78
C ASP A 171 -16.65 9.93 15.47
N VAL A 172 -16.51 8.73 14.94
CA VAL A 172 -15.80 8.48 13.66
C VAL A 172 -16.51 9.16 12.49
N PHE A 173 -17.84 9.03 12.38
CA PHE A 173 -18.60 9.66 11.30
C PHE A 173 -18.52 11.18 11.34
N ARG A 174 -18.56 11.79 12.53
CA ARG A 174 -18.38 13.24 12.71
C ARG A 174 -17.01 13.67 12.22
N PHE A 175 -15.95 13.01 12.69
CA PHE A 175 -14.58 13.33 12.29
C PHE A 175 -14.42 13.28 10.78
N ILE A 176 -14.86 12.20 10.12
CA ILE A 176 -14.78 12.04 8.66
C ILE A 176 -15.58 13.13 7.94
N SER A 177 -16.78 13.45 8.41
CA SER A 177 -17.59 14.52 7.83
C SER A 177 -16.91 15.87 7.90
N ASP A 178 -16.29 16.21 9.03
CA ASP A 178 -15.56 17.47 9.22
C ASP A 178 -14.32 17.54 8.30
N GLN A 179 -13.58 16.43 8.15
CA GLN A 179 -12.43 16.36 7.25
C GLN A 179 -12.86 16.50 5.78
N LYS A 180 -13.93 15.84 5.37
CA LYS A 180 -14.46 15.97 4.00
C LYS A 180 -14.93 17.38 3.69
N ALA A 181 -15.63 18.03 4.60
CA ALA A 181 -16.05 19.42 4.45
C ALA A 181 -14.82 20.37 4.30
N SER A 182 -13.75 20.09 5.02
CA SER A 182 -12.50 20.85 4.92
C SER A 182 -11.80 20.65 3.56
N LEU A 183 -11.84 19.42 3.01
CA LEU A 183 -11.31 19.14 1.66
C LEU A 183 -12.13 19.84 0.56
N GLU A 184 -13.45 19.83 0.66
CA GLU A 184 -14.30 20.50 -0.32
C GLU A 184 -14.03 22.02 -0.38
N MET A 185 -13.78 22.66 0.77
CA MET A 185 -13.41 24.06 0.81
C MET A 185 -12.05 24.35 0.19
N LEU A 186 -11.10 23.41 0.27
CA LEU A 186 -9.78 23.53 -0.34
C LEU A 186 -9.81 23.36 -1.87
N ILE A 187 -10.77 22.60 -2.38
CA ILE A 187 -10.91 22.32 -3.82
C ILE A 187 -11.69 23.43 -4.55
N LEU A 188 -12.55 24.16 -3.82
CA LEU A 188 -13.41 25.23 -4.38
C LEU A 188 -12.80 26.64 -4.27
N GLY A 189 -11.69 26.80 -3.57
CA GLY A 189 -10.98 28.09 -3.38
C GLY A 189 -9.77 28.23 -4.27
#